data_6438cd9ee71b404185f9b7e6aba0ef36
#
_entry.id   6438cd9ee71b404185f9b7e6aba0ef36
#
_cell.length_a   1.000
_cell.length_b   1.000
_cell.length_c   1.000
_cell.angle_alpha   90.00
_cell.angle_beta   90.00
_cell.angle_gamma   90.00
#
_symmetry.space_group_name_H-M   'P 1'
#
loop_
_entity.id
_entity.type
_entity.pdbx_description
1 polymer ?
#
loop_
_entity_poly.entity_id
_entity_poly.type
_entity_poly.pdbx_seq_one_letter_code
_entity_poly.pdbx_strand_id
1 'polypeptide(L)'
;SKEFLPYLGVESERNIRQYDVIVIGSDEVFNCAQKTWFGFSRQLFGEGLNADKIITYAASFGATTVDKLQELGIKKIVGRLLGNISVISVRDANSSITVKTLIGKVPVMHLDPVLIFNYDLFMPSNVTLKNYMIVYTYPGRITDKQEIQSIKDFAKSHRLKLISIGHYFSWCDDVVIPSPFEVLAYFKNASYIVTDTFHGSVFSIKYNKAFCTIIRNMNNQKLSYLLKQFNLESRIINDIDKLDSILTTPIDYKEINEYIAKETRCSIEYLKTNICK
;
A
#
# COMPACT_ATOMS: atom_id res chain seq x y z
N SER A 1 14.42 13.44 0.95
CA SER A 1 13.69 13.44 2.24
C SER A 1 13.79 14.78 2.98
N LYS A 2 14.97 15.42 3.01
CA LYS A 2 15.15 16.74 3.68
C LYS A 2 14.26 17.84 3.10
N GLU A 3 13.85 17.72 1.87
CA GLU A 3 13.00 18.69 1.15
C GLU A 3 11.52 18.54 1.50
N PHE A 4 11.04 17.30 1.73
CA PHE A 4 9.63 17.02 1.97
C PHE A 4 9.23 16.97 3.45
N LEU A 5 10.14 16.54 4.34
CA LEU A 5 9.84 16.39 5.76
C LEU A 5 9.35 17.68 6.44
N PRO A 6 9.92 18.87 6.15
CA PRO A 6 9.42 20.13 6.71
C PRO A 6 7.97 20.45 6.31
N TYR A 7 7.58 20.13 5.06
CA TYR A 7 6.18 20.32 4.60
C TYR A 7 5.19 19.40 5.34
N LEU A 8 5.68 18.28 5.86
CA LEU A 8 4.90 17.35 6.67
C LEU A 8 4.94 17.70 8.18
N GLY A 9 5.59 18.80 8.55
CA GLY A 9 5.76 19.20 9.95
C GLY A 9 6.71 18.31 10.74
N VAL A 10 7.54 17.52 10.08
CA VAL A 10 8.53 16.64 10.75
C VAL A 10 9.80 17.44 11.03
N GLU A 11 9.87 18.04 12.22
CA GLU A 11 10.98 18.89 12.65
C GLU A 11 11.90 18.20 13.67
N SER A 12 11.40 17.22 14.44
CA SER A 12 12.16 16.48 15.44
C SER A 12 11.63 15.06 15.66
N GLU A 13 12.43 14.22 16.32
CA GLU A 13 12.04 12.85 16.70
C GLU A 13 10.96 12.81 17.80
N ARG A 14 10.73 13.92 18.51
CA ARG A 14 9.72 14.05 19.56
C ARG A 14 8.66 15.04 19.15
N ASN A 15 7.44 14.58 19.01
CA ASN A 15 6.29 15.45 18.81
C ASN A 15 5.78 15.92 20.19
N ILE A 16 6.12 17.16 20.55
CA ILE A 16 5.71 17.80 21.82
C ILE A 16 4.53 18.76 21.66
N ARG A 17 4.06 18.98 20.42
CA ARG A 17 2.92 19.87 20.16
C ARG A 17 1.62 19.22 20.61
N GLN A 18 0.72 20.04 21.18
CA GLN A 18 -0.66 19.63 21.45
C GLN A 18 -1.49 19.67 20.18
N TYR A 19 -2.29 18.65 19.99
CA TYR A 19 -3.24 18.53 18.86
C TYR A 19 -4.64 18.21 19.38
N ASP A 20 -5.67 18.70 18.70
CA ASP A 20 -7.05 18.26 18.97
C ASP A 20 -7.21 16.78 18.60
N VAL A 21 -6.70 16.39 17.42
CA VAL A 21 -6.78 14.99 16.93
C VAL A 21 -5.48 14.59 16.28
N ILE A 22 -4.99 13.39 16.61
CA ILE A 22 -3.93 12.72 15.88
C ILE A 22 -4.54 11.53 15.13
N VAL A 23 -4.26 11.44 13.83
CA VAL A 23 -4.62 10.31 12.98
C VAL A 23 -3.38 9.46 12.72
N ILE A 24 -3.39 8.21 13.19
CA ILE A 24 -2.30 7.24 12.96
C ILE A 24 -2.67 6.32 11.79
N GLY A 25 -1.78 6.18 10.85
CA GLY A 25 -1.93 5.30 9.69
C GLY A 25 -1.75 6.09 8.40
N SER A 26 -1.86 5.53 7.26
CA SER A 26 -2.18 4.10 7.03
C SER A 26 -0.92 3.22 7.15
N ASP A 27 -0.71 2.32 6.16
CA ASP A 27 0.40 1.40 6.06
C ASP A 27 0.57 0.47 7.29
N GLU A 28 1.68 -0.24 7.34
CA GLU A 28 1.99 -1.25 8.36
C GLU A 28 2.47 -0.63 9.69
N VAL A 29 1.83 0.44 10.14
CA VAL A 29 2.18 1.16 11.39
C VAL A 29 2.09 0.28 12.63
N PHE A 30 1.28 -0.77 12.60
CA PHE A 30 1.12 -1.73 13.70
C PHE A 30 1.94 -3.01 13.50
N ASN A 31 2.82 -3.09 12.48
CA ASN A 31 3.65 -4.26 12.25
C ASN A 31 4.80 -4.34 13.25
N CYS A 32 4.56 -5.00 14.37
CA CYS A 32 5.55 -5.18 15.44
C CYS A 32 6.69 -6.15 15.10
N ALA A 33 6.54 -6.94 14.03
CA ALA A 33 7.52 -7.94 13.61
C ALA A 33 8.42 -7.44 12.45
N GLN A 34 8.25 -6.20 12.00
CA GLN A 34 9.09 -5.66 10.92
C GLN A 34 10.54 -5.47 11.38
N LYS A 35 11.47 -5.83 10.48
CA LYS A 35 12.90 -5.71 10.72
C LYS A 35 13.39 -4.30 10.36
N THR A 36 12.92 -3.29 11.08
CA THR A 36 13.39 -1.93 10.96
C THR A 36 14.32 -1.59 12.12
N TRP A 37 15.15 -0.55 11.96
CA TRP A 37 16.08 -0.13 13.01
C TRP A 37 15.38 0.33 14.30
N PHE A 38 14.13 0.80 14.23
CA PHE A 38 13.34 1.20 15.38
C PHE A 38 12.44 0.07 15.93
N GLY A 39 12.31 -1.07 15.21
CA GLY A 39 11.53 -2.24 15.68
C GLY A 39 10.08 -1.91 16.04
N PHE A 40 9.62 -2.43 17.20
CA PHE A 40 8.32 -2.13 17.78
C PHE A 40 8.31 -0.73 18.43
N SER A 41 7.60 0.21 17.81
CA SER A 41 7.44 1.57 18.33
C SER A 41 6.06 1.75 18.97
N ARG A 42 6.03 2.06 20.28
CA ARG A 42 4.79 2.33 21.02
C ARG A 42 4.13 3.64 20.58
N GLN A 43 4.92 4.60 20.07
CA GLN A 43 4.41 5.87 19.56
C GLN A 43 3.46 5.66 18.38
N LEU A 44 3.70 4.63 17.53
CA LEU A 44 2.79 4.26 16.45
C LEU A 44 1.45 3.69 16.94
N PHE A 45 1.33 3.42 18.25
CA PHE A 45 0.08 3.08 18.92
C PHE A 45 -0.45 4.23 19.79
N GLY A 46 0.11 5.43 19.63
CA GLY A 46 -0.35 6.63 20.33
C GLY A 46 0.30 6.89 21.71
N GLU A 47 1.20 6.01 22.20
CA GLU A 47 1.84 6.23 23.51
C GLU A 47 2.79 7.44 23.44
N GLY A 48 2.61 8.39 24.37
CA GLY A 48 3.43 9.60 24.43
C GLY A 48 3.09 10.68 23.42
N LEU A 49 2.02 10.51 22.62
CA LEU A 49 1.49 11.57 21.77
C LEU A 49 0.61 12.53 22.58
N ASN A 50 0.72 13.82 22.32
CA ASN A 50 -0.02 14.87 23.01
C ASN A 50 -1.23 15.30 22.16
N ALA A 51 -2.38 14.66 22.37
CA ALA A 51 -3.62 14.95 21.66
C ALA A 51 -4.84 14.68 22.54
N ASP A 52 -5.92 15.44 22.32
CA ASP A 52 -7.20 15.23 22.99
C ASP A 52 -7.85 13.92 22.53
N LYS A 53 -7.65 13.56 21.27
CA LYS A 53 -8.20 12.34 20.65
C LYS A 53 -7.16 11.70 19.72
N ILE A 54 -7.02 10.38 19.80
CA ILE A 54 -6.20 9.60 18.88
C ILE A 54 -7.09 8.61 18.15
N ILE A 55 -7.03 8.62 16.82
CA ILE A 55 -7.75 7.68 15.98
C ILE A 55 -6.77 7.01 15.00
N THR A 56 -7.19 5.92 14.35
CA THR A 56 -6.44 5.37 13.23
C THR A 56 -7.22 5.46 11.94
N TYR A 57 -6.52 5.51 10.81
CA TYR A 57 -7.12 5.38 9.49
C TYR A 57 -6.38 4.33 8.67
N ALA A 58 -7.10 3.27 8.28
CA ALA A 58 -6.57 2.20 7.43
C ALA A 58 -5.22 1.62 7.92
N ALA A 59 -5.00 1.56 9.24
CA ALA A 59 -3.79 1.03 9.86
C ALA A 59 -3.67 -0.48 9.62
N SER A 60 -2.44 -1.00 9.57
CA SER A 60 -2.20 -2.41 9.29
C SER A 60 -1.17 -3.02 10.25
N PHE A 61 -1.45 -4.25 10.67
CA PHE A 61 -0.48 -5.11 11.36
C PHE A 61 0.47 -5.82 10.37
N GLY A 62 0.24 -5.67 9.06
CA GLY A 62 1.01 -6.37 8.04
C GLY A 62 0.98 -7.89 8.26
N ALA A 63 2.15 -8.50 8.35
CA ALA A 63 2.30 -9.93 8.63
C ALA A 63 2.29 -10.28 10.13
N THR A 64 2.19 -9.30 11.04
CA THR A 64 2.14 -9.55 12.49
C THR A 64 0.78 -10.12 12.89
N THR A 65 0.74 -11.37 13.30
CA THR A 65 -0.45 -12.05 13.82
C THR A 65 -0.51 -11.99 15.35
N VAL A 66 -1.65 -12.38 15.93
CA VAL A 66 -1.80 -12.54 17.40
C VAL A 66 -0.78 -13.51 17.98
N ASP A 67 -0.53 -14.63 17.28
CA ASP A 67 0.46 -15.62 17.70
C ASP A 67 1.87 -15.03 17.68
N LYS A 68 2.19 -14.25 16.63
CA LYS A 68 3.47 -13.55 16.56
C LYS A 68 3.66 -12.53 17.69
N LEU A 69 2.62 -11.81 18.08
CA LEU A 69 2.66 -10.94 19.26
C LEU A 69 2.88 -11.71 20.56
N GLN A 70 2.34 -12.92 20.66
CA GLN A 70 2.56 -13.80 21.82
C GLN A 70 4.00 -14.31 21.85
N GLU A 71 4.55 -14.76 20.73
CA GLU A 71 5.96 -15.16 20.59
C GLU A 71 6.93 -14.04 20.98
N LEU A 72 6.63 -12.82 20.57
CA LEU A 72 7.42 -11.63 20.90
C LEU A 72 7.24 -11.16 22.37
N GLY A 73 6.34 -11.76 23.13
CA GLY A 73 6.07 -11.37 24.52
C GLY A 73 5.36 -10.02 24.69
N ILE A 74 4.86 -9.41 23.60
CA ILE A 74 4.30 -8.05 23.60
C ILE A 74 2.77 -7.99 23.48
N LYS A 75 2.09 -9.13 23.38
CA LYS A 75 0.63 -9.20 23.18
C LYS A 75 -0.16 -8.34 24.17
N LYS A 76 0.16 -8.44 25.49
CA LYS A 76 -0.52 -7.65 26.53
C LYS A 76 -0.27 -6.15 26.38
N ILE A 77 0.95 -5.77 26.01
CA ILE A 77 1.34 -4.36 25.81
C ILE A 77 0.56 -3.78 24.63
N VAL A 78 0.54 -4.49 23.49
CA VAL A 78 -0.18 -4.04 22.28
C VAL A 78 -1.68 -3.93 22.56
N GLY A 79 -2.28 -4.89 23.26
CA GLY A 79 -3.69 -4.81 23.69
C GLY A 79 -3.99 -3.57 24.52
N ARG A 80 -3.15 -3.24 25.51
CA ARG A 80 -3.30 -2.02 26.29
C ARG A 80 -3.19 -0.76 25.44
N LEU A 81 -2.20 -0.70 24.54
CA LEU A 81 -1.97 0.45 23.67
C LEU A 81 -3.16 0.68 22.72
N LEU A 82 -3.69 -0.38 22.10
CA LEU A 82 -4.89 -0.30 21.27
C LEU A 82 -6.11 0.20 22.07
N GLY A 83 -6.20 -0.16 23.35
CA GLY A 83 -7.28 0.28 24.23
C GLY A 83 -7.33 1.79 24.44
N ASN A 84 -6.21 2.49 24.26
CA ASN A 84 -6.10 3.95 24.40
C ASN A 84 -6.49 4.71 23.11
N ILE A 85 -6.66 4.01 21.99
CA ILE A 85 -7.09 4.61 20.73
C ILE A 85 -8.61 4.75 20.74
N SER A 86 -9.10 5.97 20.52
CA SER A 86 -10.52 6.30 20.60
C SER A 86 -11.35 5.56 19.58
N VAL A 87 -10.91 5.55 18.31
CA VAL A 87 -11.56 4.83 17.21
C VAL A 87 -10.50 4.19 16.32
N ILE A 88 -10.66 2.90 16.06
CA ILE A 88 -9.70 2.12 15.28
C ILE A 88 -10.27 1.79 13.91
N SER A 89 -9.53 2.16 12.89
CA SER A 89 -9.74 1.78 11.50
C SER A 89 -8.54 1.04 10.94
N VAL A 90 -8.79 -0.05 10.23
CA VAL A 90 -7.77 -0.91 9.62
C VAL A 90 -8.10 -1.18 8.15
N ARG A 91 -7.11 -1.69 7.38
CA ARG A 91 -7.31 -1.94 5.93
C ARG A 91 -7.30 -3.42 5.51
N ASP A 92 -7.06 -4.34 6.42
CA ASP A 92 -6.93 -5.76 6.08
C ASP A 92 -7.53 -6.69 7.15
N ALA A 93 -7.82 -7.93 6.74
CA ALA A 93 -8.47 -8.91 7.59
C ALA A 93 -7.61 -9.32 8.79
N ASN A 94 -6.29 -9.50 8.62
CA ASN A 94 -5.39 -9.84 9.71
C ASN A 94 -5.44 -8.77 10.81
N SER A 95 -5.41 -7.51 10.42
CA SER A 95 -5.49 -6.37 11.34
C SER A 95 -6.83 -6.33 12.08
N SER A 96 -7.93 -6.60 11.37
CA SER A 96 -9.26 -6.67 11.98
C SER A 96 -9.38 -7.80 13.01
N ILE A 97 -8.90 -8.99 12.68
CA ILE A 97 -8.86 -10.14 13.58
C ILE A 97 -7.99 -9.83 14.80
N THR A 98 -6.81 -9.24 14.58
CA THR A 98 -5.87 -8.92 15.65
C THR A 98 -6.47 -7.92 16.63
N VAL A 99 -7.03 -6.80 16.16
CA VAL A 99 -7.71 -5.82 17.03
C VAL A 99 -8.85 -6.47 17.81
N LYS A 100 -9.74 -7.20 17.12
CA LYS A 100 -10.87 -7.89 17.77
C LYS A 100 -10.40 -8.86 18.85
N THR A 101 -9.35 -9.62 18.59
CA THR A 101 -8.82 -10.61 19.55
C THR A 101 -8.17 -9.95 20.76
N LEU A 102 -7.48 -8.81 20.57
CA LEU A 102 -6.73 -8.16 21.64
C LEU A 102 -7.61 -7.32 22.58
N ILE A 103 -8.63 -6.64 22.06
CA ILE A 103 -9.45 -5.69 22.83
C ILE A 103 -10.96 -5.91 22.73
N GLY A 104 -11.43 -6.97 22.05
CA GLY A 104 -12.85 -7.30 21.92
C GLY A 104 -13.66 -6.34 21.02
N LYS A 105 -13.05 -5.31 20.46
CA LYS A 105 -13.73 -4.32 19.58
C LYS A 105 -13.53 -4.70 18.11
N VAL A 106 -14.57 -4.59 17.30
CA VAL A 106 -14.48 -4.74 15.84
C VAL A 106 -14.06 -3.39 15.26
N PRO A 107 -12.89 -3.29 14.61
CA PRO A 107 -12.47 -2.03 14.00
C PRO A 107 -13.26 -1.75 12.72
N VAL A 108 -13.30 -0.48 12.32
CA VAL A 108 -13.86 -0.09 11.01
C VAL A 108 -12.87 -0.48 9.91
N MET A 109 -13.40 -0.99 8.80
CA MET A 109 -12.59 -1.33 7.63
C MET A 109 -12.63 -0.18 6.62
N HIS A 110 -11.45 0.27 6.15
CA HIS A 110 -11.35 1.28 5.10
C HIS A 110 -10.31 0.88 4.06
N LEU A 111 -10.46 1.43 2.86
CA LEU A 111 -9.47 1.31 1.80
C LEU A 111 -8.20 2.10 2.14
N ASP A 112 -7.09 1.67 1.53
CA ASP A 112 -5.85 2.45 1.55
C ASP A 112 -6.11 3.88 1.04
N PRO A 113 -5.56 4.93 1.69
CA PRO A 113 -5.83 6.32 1.33
C PRO A 113 -5.43 6.67 -0.11
N VAL A 114 -4.51 5.93 -0.71
CA VAL A 114 -4.16 6.11 -2.12
C VAL A 114 -5.36 5.86 -3.02
N LEU A 115 -6.22 4.90 -2.71
CA LEU A 115 -7.39 4.59 -3.53
C LEU A 115 -8.46 5.68 -3.45
N ILE A 116 -8.64 6.30 -2.29
CA ILE A 116 -9.75 7.24 -2.04
C ILE A 116 -9.45 8.69 -2.39
N PHE A 117 -8.19 9.11 -2.44
CA PHE A 117 -7.83 10.50 -2.71
C PHE A 117 -7.64 10.76 -4.21
N ASN A 118 -8.16 11.89 -4.70
CA ASN A 118 -7.93 12.31 -6.09
C ASN A 118 -6.62 13.10 -6.21
N TYR A 119 -5.62 12.49 -6.85
CA TYR A 119 -4.30 13.09 -7.06
C TYR A 119 -4.19 13.90 -8.35
N ASP A 120 -5.22 13.96 -9.21
CA ASP A 120 -5.12 14.57 -10.55
C ASP A 120 -4.63 16.02 -10.53
N LEU A 121 -5.01 16.78 -9.48
CA LEU A 121 -4.56 18.17 -9.31
C LEU A 121 -3.08 18.33 -8.93
N PHE A 122 -2.45 17.25 -8.44
CA PHE A 122 -1.08 17.25 -7.95
C PHE A 122 -0.11 16.53 -8.89
N MET A 123 -0.65 15.84 -9.89
CA MET A 123 0.20 15.14 -10.86
C MET A 123 0.76 16.10 -11.89
N PRO A 124 2.09 16.07 -12.12
CA PRO A 124 2.67 16.87 -13.18
C PRO A 124 2.23 16.35 -14.55
N SER A 125 2.02 17.29 -15.48
CA SER A 125 1.63 17.01 -16.87
C SER A 125 2.80 16.61 -17.78
N ASN A 126 4.02 16.57 -17.27
CA ASN A 126 5.26 16.46 -18.04
C ASN A 126 5.73 15.00 -18.30
N VAL A 127 4.98 13.99 -17.89
CA VAL A 127 5.32 12.61 -18.25
C VAL A 127 4.97 12.37 -19.72
N THR A 128 5.97 12.54 -20.58
CA THR A 128 5.84 12.46 -22.05
C THR A 128 6.08 11.04 -22.58
N LEU A 129 6.59 10.12 -21.76
CA LEU A 129 6.87 8.75 -22.17
C LEU A 129 5.56 8.03 -22.55
N LYS A 130 5.58 7.35 -23.69
CA LYS A 130 4.46 6.55 -24.23
C LYS A 130 4.92 5.15 -24.55
N ASN A 131 3.98 4.22 -24.66
CA ASN A 131 4.24 2.83 -25.04
C ASN A 131 5.29 2.18 -24.13
N TYR A 132 5.04 2.16 -22.83
CA TYR A 132 5.94 1.54 -21.88
C TYR A 132 5.20 0.63 -20.89
N MET A 133 5.96 -0.29 -20.37
CA MET A 133 5.59 -1.22 -19.32
C MET A 133 6.41 -0.91 -18.05
N ILE A 134 5.75 -0.88 -16.92
CA ILE A 134 6.40 -0.66 -15.62
C ILE A 134 6.74 -1.99 -14.96
N VAL A 135 7.97 -2.09 -14.45
CA VAL A 135 8.36 -3.03 -13.41
C VAL A 135 8.49 -2.27 -12.10
N TYR A 136 7.63 -2.59 -11.14
CA TYR A 136 7.64 -1.94 -9.83
C TYR A 136 7.87 -2.97 -8.72
N THR A 137 9.11 -3.08 -8.30
CA THR A 137 9.60 -4.07 -7.33
C THR A 137 10.75 -3.53 -6.52
N TYR A 138 11.09 -4.22 -5.42
CA TYR A 138 12.30 -3.91 -4.66
C TYR A 138 13.50 -4.72 -5.15
N PRO A 139 14.73 -4.23 -4.93
CA PRO A 139 15.94 -4.98 -5.26
C PRO A 139 15.95 -6.40 -4.66
N GLY A 140 16.39 -7.36 -5.44
CA GLY A 140 16.52 -8.75 -5.01
C GLY A 140 15.22 -9.56 -4.94
N ARG A 141 14.07 -9.04 -5.43
CA ARG A 141 12.82 -9.79 -5.40
C ARG A 141 12.48 -10.50 -6.71
N ILE A 142 12.64 -9.84 -7.84
CA ILE A 142 12.53 -10.47 -9.16
C ILE A 142 13.94 -10.82 -9.61
N THR A 143 14.37 -12.05 -9.35
CA THR A 143 15.73 -12.57 -9.63
C THR A 143 15.71 -13.84 -10.45
N ASP A 144 14.57 -14.48 -10.57
CA ASP A 144 14.42 -15.68 -11.38
C ASP A 144 14.60 -15.33 -12.86
N LYS A 145 15.43 -16.11 -13.56
CA LYS A 145 15.79 -15.84 -14.96
C LYS A 145 14.59 -16.04 -15.90
N GLN A 146 13.71 -16.97 -15.61
CA GLN A 146 12.54 -17.25 -16.43
C GLN A 146 11.51 -16.12 -16.25
N GLU A 147 11.29 -15.63 -15.01
CA GLU A 147 10.44 -14.46 -14.75
C GLU A 147 10.95 -13.24 -15.53
N ILE A 148 12.25 -12.93 -15.41
CA ILE A 148 12.87 -11.80 -16.10
C ILE A 148 12.73 -11.94 -17.62
N GLN A 149 13.00 -13.14 -18.17
CA GLN A 149 12.94 -13.36 -19.61
C GLN A 149 11.50 -13.21 -20.10
N SER A 150 10.50 -13.80 -19.44
CA SER A 150 9.09 -13.67 -19.81
C SER A 150 8.60 -12.22 -19.81
N ILE A 151 9.02 -11.41 -18.82
CA ILE A 151 8.71 -9.97 -18.75
C ILE A 151 9.32 -9.22 -19.93
N LYS A 152 10.59 -9.49 -20.26
CA LYS A 152 11.28 -8.89 -21.42
C LYS A 152 10.64 -9.27 -22.75
N ASP A 153 10.30 -10.54 -22.92
CA ASP A 153 9.70 -11.05 -24.15
C ASP A 153 8.31 -10.44 -24.36
N PHE A 154 7.51 -10.31 -23.30
CA PHE A 154 6.24 -9.60 -23.35
C PHE A 154 6.43 -8.13 -23.79
N ALA A 155 7.32 -7.39 -23.15
CA ALA A 155 7.57 -6.00 -23.50
C ALA A 155 8.01 -5.86 -24.96
N LYS A 156 8.91 -6.73 -25.43
CA LYS A 156 9.42 -6.75 -26.80
C LYS A 156 8.31 -7.07 -27.81
N SER A 157 7.50 -8.11 -27.58
CA SER A 157 6.42 -8.52 -28.49
C SER A 157 5.36 -7.44 -28.66
N HIS A 158 5.11 -6.66 -27.59
CA HIS A 158 4.15 -5.56 -27.60
C HIS A 158 4.78 -4.19 -27.95
N ARG A 159 6.07 -4.16 -28.34
CA ARG A 159 6.83 -2.94 -28.68
C ARG A 159 6.80 -1.89 -27.58
N LEU A 160 6.94 -2.32 -26.36
CA LEU A 160 6.94 -1.47 -25.17
C LEU A 160 8.35 -1.24 -24.67
N LYS A 161 8.66 -0.04 -24.24
CA LYS A 161 9.84 0.25 -23.45
C LYS A 161 9.65 -0.30 -22.03
N LEU A 162 10.55 -1.16 -21.57
CA LEU A 162 10.50 -1.74 -20.24
C LEU A 162 11.22 -0.82 -19.27
N ILE A 163 10.49 -0.17 -18.35
CA ILE A 163 11.07 0.74 -17.38
C ILE A 163 10.89 0.25 -15.95
N SER A 164 11.89 0.53 -15.12
CA SER A 164 11.79 0.38 -13.68
C SER A 164 11.60 1.74 -13.00
N ILE A 165 10.90 1.75 -11.85
CA ILE A 165 10.68 2.96 -11.06
C ILE A 165 11.39 2.83 -9.71
N GLY A 166 12.21 3.83 -9.37
CA GLY A 166 12.86 3.95 -8.08
C GLY A 166 14.12 3.14 -7.88
N HIS A 167 14.32 2.06 -8.63
CA HIS A 167 15.48 1.18 -8.53
C HIS A 167 15.97 0.76 -9.90
N TYR A 168 17.29 0.71 -10.07
CA TYR A 168 17.92 0.23 -11.29
C TYR A 168 17.92 -1.30 -11.36
N PHE A 169 17.47 -1.82 -12.51
CA PHE A 169 17.64 -3.23 -12.89
C PHE A 169 18.26 -3.33 -14.27
N SER A 170 19.41 -4.01 -14.39
CA SER A 170 20.19 -4.13 -15.63
C SER A 170 19.43 -4.80 -16.78
N TRP A 171 18.30 -5.44 -16.50
CA TRP A 171 17.46 -6.11 -17.48
C TRP A 171 16.26 -5.26 -17.95
N CYS A 172 16.04 -4.07 -17.37
CA CYS A 172 15.10 -3.08 -17.89
C CYS A 172 15.81 -2.15 -18.89
N ASP A 173 15.06 -1.60 -19.85
CA ASP A 173 15.58 -0.67 -20.85
C ASP A 173 15.96 0.69 -20.23
N ASP A 174 15.28 1.08 -19.14
CA ASP A 174 15.50 2.36 -18.48
C ASP A 174 15.10 2.31 -17.00
N VAL A 175 15.59 3.27 -16.25
CA VAL A 175 15.17 3.53 -14.86
C VAL A 175 14.71 4.98 -14.72
N VAL A 176 13.58 5.17 -14.06
CA VAL A 176 13.11 6.50 -13.69
C VAL A 176 13.13 6.67 -12.17
N ILE A 177 13.62 7.82 -11.72
CA ILE A 177 13.66 8.19 -10.29
C ILE A 177 12.74 9.40 -10.09
N PRO A 178 11.42 9.19 -10.12
CA PRO A 178 10.46 10.27 -10.07
C PRO A 178 10.22 10.76 -8.64
N SER A 179 9.71 11.99 -8.53
CA SER A 179 9.10 12.47 -7.30
C SER A 179 7.83 11.65 -6.96
N PRO A 180 7.31 11.72 -5.72
CA PRO A 180 6.12 10.94 -5.33
C PRO A 180 4.90 11.14 -6.24
N PHE A 181 4.65 12.37 -6.71
CA PHE A 181 3.51 12.64 -7.60
C PHE A 181 3.78 12.24 -9.05
N GLU A 182 5.03 12.29 -9.50
CA GLU A 182 5.41 11.77 -10.82
C GLU A 182 5.27 10.25 -10.89
N VAL A 183 5.53 9.50 -9.80
CA VAL A 183 5.25 8.05 -9.74
C VAL A 183 3.83 7.77 -10.19
N LEU A 184 2.86 8.51 -9.64
CA LEU A 184 1.44 8.33 -9.97
C LEU A 184 1.16 8.63 -11.45
N ALA A 185 1.80 9.66 -12.00
CA ALA A 185 1.68 10.02 -13.41
C ALA A 185 2.27 8.92 -14.32
N TYR A 186 3.40 8.31 -13.94
CA TYR A 186 3.94 7.14 -14.66
C TYR A 186 2.96 5.97 -14.62
N PHE A 187 2.40 5.64 -13.46
CA PHE A 187 1.40 4.56 -13.37
C PHE A 187 0.15 4.86 -14.22
N LYS A 188 -0.36 6.09 -14.18
CA LYS A 188 -1.54 6.52 -14.95
C LYS A 188 -1.34 6.37 -16.47
N ASN A 189 -0.13 6.59 -16.98
CA ASN A 189 0.18 6.57 -18.40
C ASN A 189 0.79 5.24 -18.91
N ALA A 190 1.10 4.30 -18.01
CA ALA A 190 1.63 3.00 -18.40
C ALA A 190 0.64 2.18 -19.24
N SER A 191 1.15 1.39 -20.19
CA SER A 191 0.36 0.41 -20.92
C SER A 191 0.10 -0.84 -20.07
N TYR A 192 1.15 -1.36 -19.43
CA TYR A 192 1.11 -2.55 -18.58
C TYR A 192 1.99 -2.38 -17.35
N ILE A 193 1.68 -3.15 -16.31
CA ILE A 193 2.42 -3.10 -15.04
C ILE A 193 2.67 -4.52 -14.54
N VAL A 194 3.92 -4.81 -14.17
CA VAL A 194 4.32 -5.98 -13.41
C VAL A 194 4.84 -5.52 -12.05
N THR A 195 4.29 -6.07 -10.99
CA THR A 195 4.69 -5.72 -9.62
C THR A 195 4.64 -6.90 -8.68
N ASP A 196 5.46 -6.87 -7.64
CA ASP A 196 5.37 -7.76 -6.48
C ASP A 196 5.12 -6.96 -5.19
N THR A 197 4.67 -5.71 -5.32
CA THR A 197 4.47 -4.80 -4.19
C THR A 197 3.01 -4.47 -3.96
N PHE A 198 2.64 -4.20 -2.69
CA PHE A 198 1.29 -3.78 -2.34
C PHE A 198 0.90 -2.49 -3.08
N HIS A 199 1.72 -1.44 -2.98
CA HIS A 199 1.40 -0.16 -3.63
C HIS A 199 1.46 -0.21 -5.16
N GLY A 200 2.29 -1.09 -5.76
CA GLY A 200 2.23 -1.30 -7.21
C GLY A 200 0.87 -1.83 -7.66
N SER A 201 0.29 -2.77 -6.91
CA SER A 201 -1.07 -3.26 -7.17
C SER A 201 -2.14 -2.18 -6.89
N VAL A 202 -1.99 -1.43 -5.79
CA VAL A 202 -2.89 -0.31 -5.44
C VAL A 202 -2.91 0.76 -6.53
N PHE A 203 -1.74 1.19 -7.03
CA PHE A 203 -1.64 2.18 -8.12
C PHE A 203 -2.23 1.64 -9.42
N SER A 204 -2.02 0.35 -9.72
CA SER A 204 -2.58 -0.29 -10.90
C SER A 204 -4.12 -0.29 -10.87
N ILE A 205 -4.71 -0.63 -9.73
CA ILE A 205 -6.15 -0.57 -9.50
C ILE A 205 -6.65 0.88 -9.60
N LYS A 206 -5.99 1.81 -8.91
CA LYS A 206 -6.33 3.23 -8.88
C LYS A 206 -6.47 3.85 -10.28
N TYR A 207 -5.57 3.48 -11.19
CA TYR A 207 -5.52 4.05 -12.55
C TYR A 207 -6.05 3.12 -13.63
N ASN A 208 -6.79 2.08 -13.25
CA ASN A 208 -7.46 1.15 -14.17
C ASN A 208 -6.49 0.54 -15.18
N LYS A 209 -5.34 0.03 -14.71
CA LYS A 209 -4.28 -0.49 -15.57
C LYS A 209 -4.38 -1.99 -15.79
N ALA A 210 -3.96 -2.44 -16.96
CA ALA A 210 -3.64 -3.83 -17.19
C ALA A 210 -2.38 -4.17 -16.37
N PHE A 211 -2.50 -5.11 -15.44
CA PHE A 211 -1.40 -5.44 -14.54
C PHE A 211 -1.41 -6.91 -14.13
N CYS A 212 -0.27 -7.34 -13.63
CA CYS A 212 -0.16 -8.59 -12.90
C CYS A 212 0.68 -8.41 -11.63
N THR A 213 0.43 -9.29 -10.65
CA THR A 213 1.08 -9.26 -9.35
C THR A 213 1.77 -10.60 -9.09
N ILE A 214 3.08 -10.55 -8.87
CA ILE A 214 3.87 -11.71 -8.46
C ILE A 214 3.83 -11.79 -6.94
N ILE A 215 3.21 -12.82 -6.39
CA ILE A 215 3.11 -13.00 -4.95
C ILE A 215 4.35 -13.70 -4.41
N ARG A 216 4.91 -13.17 -3.32
CA ARG A 216 6.01 -13.75 -2.55
C ARG A 216 5.53 -14.12 -1.15
N ASN A 217 6.17 -15.09 -0.50
CA ASN A 217 5.76 -15.54 0.84
C ASN A 217 5.59 -14.40 1.85
N MET A 218 6.48 -13.40 1.78
CA MET A 218 6.49 -12.28 2.73
C MET A 218 5.34 -11.27 2.55
N ASN A 219 4.68 -11.26 1.40
CA ASN A 219 3.60 -10.30 1.10
C ASN A 219 2.28 -10.97 0.70
N ASN A 220 2.23 -12.30 0.75
CA ASN A 220 1.10 -13.10 0.30
C ASN A 220 -0.22 -12.64 0.95
N GLN A 221 -0.27 -12.55 2.27
CA GLN A 221 -1.51 -12.21 2.98
C GLN A 221 -2.11 -10.89 2.53
N LYS A 222 -1.29 -9.82 2.48
CA LYS A 222 -1.79 -8.49 2.14
C LYS A 222 -2.15 -8.32 0.66
N LEU A 223 -1.38 -8.94 -0.24
CA LEU A 223 -1.65 -8.87 -1.68
C LEU A 223 -2.85 -9.73 -2.07
N SER A 224 -2.93 -10.96 -1.57
CA SER A 224 -4.08 -11.83 -1.81
C SER A 224 -5.37 -11.22 -1.26
N TYR A 225 -5.32 -10.60 -0.07
CA TYR A 225 -6.47 -9.90 0.48
C TYR A 225 -6.89 -8.71 -0.40
N LEU A 226 -5.93 -7.85 -0.81
CA LEU A 226 -6.21 -6.71 -1.69
C LEU A 226 -6.86 -7.17 -3.00
N LEU A 227 -6.26 -8.14 -3.69
CA LEU A 227 -6.77 -8.60 -4.97
C LEU A 227 -8.14 -9.29 -4.84
N LYS A 228 -8.35 -10.07 -3.79
CA LYS A 228 -9.65 -10.66 -3.48
C LYS A 228 -10.73 -9.61 -3.19
N GLN A 229 -10.39 -8.53 -2.50
CA GLN A 229 -11.32 -7.43 -2.18
C GLN A 229 -11.90 -6.76 -3.44
N PHE A 230 -11.16 -6.81 -4.55
CA PHE A 230 -11.55 -6.24 -5.83
C PHE A 230 -11.91 -7.30 -6.90
N ASN A 231 -12.04 -8.58 -6.53
CA ASN A 231 -12.26 -9.70 -7.47
C ASN A 231 -11.19 -9.78 -8.56
N LEU A 232 -9.93 -9.51 -8.20
CA LEU A 232 -8.78 -9.43 -9.11
C LEU A 232 -7.76 -10.57 -8.87
N GLU A 233 -8.16 -11.70 -8.26
CA GLU A 233 -7.27 -12.84 -8.01
C GLU A 233 -6.69 -13.40 -9.33
N SER A 234 -7.40 -13.22 -10.44
CA SER A 234 -6.90 -13.58 -11.78
C SER A 234 -5.66 -12.79 -12.22
N ARG A 235 -5.30 -11.72 -11.50
CA ARG A 235 -4.07 -10.93 -11.74
C ARG A 235 -2.85 -11.48 -11.00
N ILE A 236 -3.02 -12.51 -10.18
CA ILE A 236 -1.92 -13.19 -9.51
C ILE A 236 -1.21 -14.10 -10.50
N ILE A 237 0.11 -13.93 -10.62
CA ILE A 237 0.97 -14.85 -11.35
C ILE A 237 1.40 -15.98 -10.41
N ASN A 238 0.86 -17.17 -10.66
CA ASN A 238 1.31 -18.41 -10.03
C ASN A 238 2.20 -19.23 -10.98
N ASP A 239 2.11 -18.95 -12.27
CA ASP A 239 2.83 -19.59 -13.35
C ASP A 239 3.24 -18.50 -14.35
N ILE A 240 4.54 -18.31 -14.53
CA ILE A 240 5.06 -17.20 -15.33
C ILE A 240 4.75 -17.36 -16.81
N ASP A 241 4.53 -18.57 -17.29
CA ASP A 241 4.15 -18.83 -18.68
C ASP A 241 2.78 -18.25 -19.03
N LYS A 242 1.97 -17.91 -18.01
CA LYS A 242 0.67 -17.24 -18.17
C LYS A 242 0.75 -15.70 -18.18
N LEU A 243 1.95 -15.12 -18.10
CA LEU A 243 2.14 -13.67 -18.03
C LEU A 243 1.40 -12.94 -19.15
N ASP A 244 1.60 -13.40 -20.40
CA ASP A 244 0.98 -12.78 -21.59
C ASP A 244 -0.55 -12.81 -21.48
N SER A 245 -1.12 -13.97 -21.24
CA SER A 245 -2.57 -14.13 -21.12
C SER A 245 -3.19 -13.31 -20.00
N ILE A 246 -2.51 -13.21 -18.84
CA ILE A 246 -2.97 -12.40 -17.71
C ILE A 246 -2.94 -10.92 -18.06
N LEU A 247 -1.85 -10.42 -18.65
CA LEU A 247 -1.71 -9.00 -18.97
C LEU A 247 -2.65 -8.56 -20.11
N THR A 248 -2.86 -9.41 -21.11
CA THR A 248 -3.70 -9.07 -22.27
C THR A 248 -5.20 -9.28 -22.03
N THR A 249 -5.59 -10.08 -21.02
CA THR A 249 -7.00 -10.22 -20.66
C THR A 249 -7.53 -8.91 -20.07
N PRO A 250 -8.58 -8.30 -20.66
CA PRO A 250 -9.16 -7.07 -20.14
C PRO A 250 -9.66 -7.18 -18.70
N ILE A 251 -9.61 -6.08 -17.98
CA ILE A 251 -10.22 -5.94 -16.65
C ILE A 251 -11.45 -5.06 -16.79
N ASP A 252 -12.60 -5.54 -16.33
CA ASP A 252 -13.77 -4.66 -16.18
C ASP A 252 -13.62 -3.87 -14.87
N TYR A 253 -13.29 -2.60 -15.01
CA TYR A 253 -13.11 -1.71 -13.88
C TYR A 253 -14.40 -1.03 -13.39
N LYS A 254 -15.55 -1.27 -14.03
CA LYS A 254 -16.80 -0.59 -13.68
C LYS A 254 -17.19 -0.84 -12.22
N GLU A 255 -17.37 -2.10 -11.85
CA GLU A 255 -17.76 -2.47 -10.48
C GLU A 255 -16.68 -2.07 -9.46
N ILE A 256 -15.39 -2.19 -9.83
CA ILE A 256 -14.25 -1.79 -8.99
C ILE A 256 -14.33 -0.29 -8.68
N ASN A 257 -14.54 0.54 -9.69
CA ASN A 257 -14.64 1.99 -9.54
C ASN A 257 -15.88 2.40 -8.73
N GLU A 258 -17.02 1.73 -8.92
CA GLU A 258 -18.22 1.93 -8.12
C GLU A 258 -17.98 1.59 -6.64
N TYR A 259 -17.30 0.49 -6.36
CA TYR A 259 -16.90 0.08 -5.02
C TYR A 259 -15.95 1.11 -4.39
N ILE A 260 -14.90 1.54 -5.09
CA ILE A 260 -13.97 2.58 -4.61
C ILE A 260 -14.72 3.88 -4.32
N ALA A 261 -15.64 4.30 -5.18
CA ALA A 261 -16.41 5.52 -4.97
C ALA A 261 -17.33 5.44 -3.72
N LYS A 262 -17.92 4.27 -3.47
CA LYS A 262 -18.70 4.02 -2.25
C LYS A 262 -17.82 4.10 -1.00
N GLU A 263 -16.71 3.36 -0.99
CA GLU A 263 -15.77 3.32 0.14
C GLU A 263 -15.08 4.68 0.38
N THR A 264 -14.88 5.47 -0.67
CA THR A 264 -14.42 6.87 -0.55
C THR A 264 -15.39 7.70 0.27
N ARG A 265 -16.70 7.62 0.00
CA ARG A 265 -17.71 8.34 0.79
C ARG A 265 -17.71 7.91 2.25
N CYS A 266 -17.65 6.60 2.52
CA CYS A 266 -17.58 6.05 3.88
C CYS A 266 -16.32 6.54 4.62
N SER A 267 -15.18 6.55 3.92
CA SER A 267 -13.90 7.01 4.49
C SER A 267 -13.92 8.50 4.81
N ILE A 268 -14.47 9.33 3.94
CA ILE A 268 -14.60 10.77 4.15
C ILE A 268 -15.53 11.04 5.34
N GLU A 269 -16.64 10.35 5.42
CA GLU A 269 -17.58 10.48 6.54
C GLU A 269 -16.93 10.07 7.87
N TYR A 270 -16.21 8.95 7.88
CA TYR A 270 -15.44 8.54 9.05
C TYR A 270 -14.46 9.61 9.52
N LEU A 271 -13.68 10.18 8.59
CA LEU A 271 -12.71 11.23 8.92
C LEU A 271 -13.39 12.50 9.42
N LYS A 272 -14.47 12.95 8.75
CA LYS A 272 -15.26 14.12 9.18
C LYS A 272 -15.81 13.93 10.59
N THR A 273 -16.48 12.81 10.87
CA THR A 273 -17.07 12.50 12.18
C THR A 273 -16.02 12.44 13.30
N ASN A 274 -14.80 12.06 12.98
CA ASN A 274 -13.80 11.84 14.01
C ASN A 274 -12.77 12.96 14.15
N ILE A 275 -12.62 13.83 13.14
CA ILE A 275 -11.66 14.95 13.15
C ILE A 275 -12.35 16.29 13.32
N CYS A 276 -13.48 16.52 12.62
CA CYS A 276 -14.21 17.78 12.73
C CYS A 276 -15.05 17.78 14.03
N LYS A 277 -14.96 18.89 14.76
CA LYS A 277 -15.83 19.19 15.92
C LYS A 277 -17.18 19.69 15.46
#